data_07beae011cb9a9cbb454e9e0fefb1b16
#
_entry.id   07beae011cb9a9cbb454e9e0fefb1b16
#
_cell.length_a   1.000
_cell.length_b   1.000
_cell.length_c   1.000
_cell.angle_alpha   90.00
_cell.angle_beta   90.00
_cell.angle_gamma   90.00
#
_symmetry.space_group_name_H-M   'P 1'
#
loop_
_entity.id
_entity.type
_entity.pdbx_description
1 polymer ?
#
loop_
_entity_poly.entity_id
_entity_poly.type
_entity_poly.pdbx_seq_one_letter_code
_entity_poly.pdbx_strand_id
1 'polypeptide(L)'
;MHERSEIARLLRLEGDVRIDFLDSTALAGNPLGDPATRPVVVYLPPGYDADASRRYPALYALHGYTGDAATLVSSRPWETNVLQWTDRLVREERMPPSLVVLVDGFTRLGGSQYVDSIHNGAYATYTVRDVVGHVDANYRTVATEGGRAVLGKSSGGFGAMHLVLEHPGVFAAFASHSGDSYFRYAHFPAFATVHRALEAHDFDLAAFVAAFEAKHKRNMTEYTTMEMLAYTAAYSPRGAHAFDLDLPFDRKTGELRDDVFARWLAFDPAERVAGCQAELSRLRLRYLDCGRRDEYNLDIGARVIARRIRDLGLEVRHEEFDDDHRNVGYRYAISLPALAAVLDHE
;
A
#
# COMPACT_ATOMS: atom_id res chain seq x y z
N MET A 1 -24.28 7.47 -25.68
CA MET A 1 -23.96 7.69 -24.24
C MET A 1 -23.55 6.32 -23.72
N HIS A 2 -22.31 6.15 -23.30
CA HIS A 2 -21.86 4.90 -22.69
C HIS A 2 -22.56 4.74 -21.34
N GLU A 3 -23.16 3.58 -21.08
CA GLU A 3 -23.86 3.34 -19.80
C GLU A 3 -22.80 3.10 -18.73
N ARG A 4 -22.86 3.87 -17.64
CA ARG A 4 -21.92 3.74 -16.51
C ARG A 4 -22.08 2.37 -15.84
N SER A 5 -20.98 1.83 -15.34
CA SER A 5 -20.95 0.57 -14.61
C SER A 5 -21.86 0.58 -13.37
N GLU A 6 -22.27 -0.59 -12.92
CA GLU A 6 -23.10 -0.72 -11.71
C GLU A 6 -22.41 -0.16 -10.47
N ILE A 7 -21.08 -0.34 -10.36
CA ILE A 7 -20.28 0.23 -9.27
C ILE A 7 -20.31 1.74 -9.30
N ALA A 8 -20.11 2.38 -10.46
CA ALA A 8 -20.17 3.82 -10.58
C ALA A 8 -21.55 4.38 -10.17
N ARG A 9 -22.62 3.68 -10.56
CA ARG A 9 -23.99 4.04 -10.15
C ARG A 9 -24.22 3.85 -8.65
N LEU A 10 -23.74 2.74 -8.07
CA LEU A 10 -23.83 2.45 -6.64
C LEU A 10 -23.11 3.52 -5.81
N LEU A 11 -21.92 3.91 -6.22
CA LEU A 11 -21.10 4.93 -5.56
C LEU A 11 -21.52 6.37 -5.92
N ARG A 12 -22.48 6.54 -6.83
CA ARG A 12 -23.00 7.85 -7.33
C ARG A 12 -21.91 8.72 -7.95
N LEU A 13 -21.00 8.09 -8.70
CA LEU A 13 -19.95 8.78 -9.43
C LEU A 13 -20.49 9.37 -10.75
N GLU A 14 -19.92 10.46 -11.21
CA GLU A 14 -20.13 10.97 -12.59
C GLU A 14 -19.15 10.31 -13.57
N GLY A 15 -17.98 9.91 -13.11
CA GLY A 15 -17.07 9.04 -13.83
C GLY A 15 -17.55 7.60 -13.91
N ASP A 16 -16.68 6.72 -14.43
CA ASP A 16 -16.96 5.29 -14.53
C ASP A 16 -15.93 4.45 -13.78
N VAL A 17 -16.23 3.17 -13.55
CA VAL A 17 -15.34 2.21 -12.91
C VAL A 17 -15.32 0.93 -13.74
N ARG A 18 -14.14 0.49 -14.13
CA ARG A 18 -13.92 -0.79 -14.82
C ARG A 18 -13.17 -1.74 -13.91
N ILE A 19 -13.47 -3.02 -14.02
CA ILE A 19 -12.77 -4.09 -13.30
C ILE A 19 -12.24 -5.07 -14.34
N ASP A 20 -10.91 -5.17 -14.35
CA ASP A 20 -10.21 -6.17 -15.14
C ASP A 20 -9.69 -7.26 -14.20
N PHE A 21 -9.41 -8.44 -14.76
CA PHE A 21 -8.73 -9.52 -14.06
C PHE A 21 -7.41 -9.78 -14.76
N LEU A 22 -6.32 -9.62 -14.03
CA LEU A 22 -4.96 -9.72 -14.52
C LEU A 22 -4.30 -11.00 -14.00
N ASP A 23 -3.86 -11.87 -14.92
CA ASP A 23 -3.04 -13.02 -14.60
C ASP A 23 -1.57 -12.59 -14.48
N SER A 24 -1.06 -12.59 -13.25
CA SER A 24 0.32 -12.17 -12.96
C SER A 24 1.28 -13.35 -12.87
N THR A 25 2.29 -13.34 -13.72
CA THR A 25 3.39 -14.32 -13.61
C THR A 25 4.28 -14.07 -12.39
N ALA A 26 4.31 -12.84 -11.87
CA ALA A 26 5.06 -12.48 -10.67
C ALA A 26 4.47 -13.11 -9.40
N LEU A 27 3.17 -13.44 -9.40
CA LEU A 27 2.48 -14.05 -8.27
C LEU A 27 2.27 -15.55 -8.43
N ALA A 28 2.57 -16.12 -9.60
CA ALA A 28 2.34 -17.54 -9.88
C ALA A 28 3.22 -18.43 -8.98
N GLY A 29 2.62 -19.51 -8.44
CA GLY A 29 3.34 -20.54 -7.69
C GLY A 29 3.83 -20.09 -6.29
N ASN A 30 3.29 -19.01 -5.72
CA ASN A 30 3.63 -18.58 -4.37
C ASN A 30 3.28 -19.66 -3.33
N PRO A 31 4.12 -19.86 -2.30
CA PRO A 31 3.93 -20.91 -1.29
C PRO A 31 2.65 -20.80 -0.46
N LEU A 32 2.07 -19.60 -0.30
CA LEU A 32 0.81 -19.40 0.41
C LEU A 32 -0.41 -19.92 -0.36
N GLY A 33 -0.28 -20.16 -1.69
CA GLY A 33 -1.36 -20.58 -2.56
C GLY A 33 -2.34 -19.44 -2.89
N ASP A 34 -1.91 -18.19 -2.75
CA ASP A 34 -2.69 -17.04 -3.15
C ASP A 34 -2.91 -17.01 -4.66
N PRO A 35 -4.09 -16.60 -5.17
CA PRO A 35 -4.36 -16.54 -6.59
C PRO A 35 -3.37 -15.63 -7.33
N ALA A 36 -2.89 -16.05 -8.48
CA ALA A 36 -2.10 -15.20 -9.38
C ALA A 36 -2.97 -14.27 -10.22
N THR A 37 -4.24 -14.63 -10.43
CA THR A 37 -5.23 -13.76 -11.08
C THR A 37 -5.76 -12.76 -10.06
N ARG A 38 -5.58 -11.45 -10.34
CA ARG A 38 -5.95 -10.36 -9.43
C ARG A 38 -6.87 -9.36 -10.09
N PRO A 39 -7.85 -8.81 -9.37
CA PRO A 39 -8.64 -7.70 -9.86
C PRO A 39 -7.79 -6.42 -9.94
N VAL A 40 -7.95 -5.70 -11.05
CA VAL A 40 -7.45 -4.34 -11.25
C VAL A 40 -8.67 -3.45 -11.46
N VAL A 41 -8.94 -2.57 -10.50
CA VAL A 41 -10.09 -1.66 -10.55
C VAL A 41 -9.61 -0.29 -11.03
N VAL A 42 -10.20 0.22 -12.10
CA VAL A 42 -9.79 1.49 -12.71
C VAL A 42 -10.97 2.46 -12.74
N TYR A 43 -10.83 3.57 -12.01
CA TYR A 43 -11.73 4.71 -12.14
C TYR A 43 -11.35 5.54 -13.37
N LEU A 44 -12.35 5.93 -14.14
CA LEU A 44 -12.26 6.77 -15.33
C LEU A 44 -12.99 8.09 -15.06
N PRO A 45 -12.33 9.26 -15.27
CA PRO A 45 -12.94 10.55 -14.98
C PRO A 45 -14.11 10.86 -15.91
N PRO A 46 -15.02 11.77 -15.53
CA PRO A 46 -16.09 12.25 -16.41
C PRO A 46 -15.55 12.71 -17.77
N GLY A 47 -16.20 12.32 -18.84
CA GLY A 47 -15.77 12.64 -20.22
C GLY A 47 -14.67 11.75 -20.78
N TYR A 48 -14.22 10.72 -20.06
CA TYR A 48 -13.20 9.79 -20.57
C TYR A 48 -13.55 9.26 -21.97
N ASP A 49 -14.74 8.78 -22.22
CA ASP A 49 -15.13 8.22 -23.53
C ASP A 49 -15.52 9.28 -24.59
N ALA A 50 -15.56 10.56 -24.24
CA ALA A 50 -15.93 11.63 -25.16
C ALA A 50 -14.78 12.04 -26.11
N ASP A 51 -13.54 11.90 -25.69
CA ASP A 51 -12.34 12.25 -26.47
C ASP A 51 -11.34 11.08 -26.44
N ALA A 52 -11.28 10.35 -27.54
CA ALA A 52 -10.40 9.20 -27.72
C ALA A 52 -8.91 9.57 -27.84
N SER A 53 -8.58 10.84 -28.14
CA SER A 53 -7.20 11.31 -28.28
C SER A 53 -6.58 11.69 -26.95
N ARG A 54 -7.40 12.08 -25.97
CA ARG A 54 -6.93 12.54 -24.66
C ARG A 54 -6.32 11.43 -23.84
N ARG A 55 -5.14 11.69 -23.24
CA ARG A 55 -4.50 10.84 -22.26
C ARG A 55 -4.58 11.46 -20.86
N TYR A 56 -4.45 10.62 -19.87
CA TYR A 56 -4.66 11.02 -18.46
C TYR A 56 -3.53 10.51 -17.59
N PRO A 57 -3.09 11.28 -16.59
CA PRO A 57 -2.23 10.73 -15.55
C PRO A 57 -2.97 9.64 -14.77
N ALA A 58 -2.20 8.71 -14.18
CA ALA A 58 -2.72 7.60 -13.41
C ALA A 58 -2.16 7.59 -11.99
N LEU A 59 -3.06 7.52 -10.99
CA LEU A 59 -2.73 7.42 -9.58
C LEU A 59 -3.03 5.99 -9.09
N TYR A 60 -1.99 5.29 -8.62
CA TYR A 60 -2.08 3.92 -8.14
C TYR A 60 -2.30 3.93 -6.63
N ALA A 61 -3.48 3.49 -6.19
CA ALA A 61 -3.87 3.48 -4.79
C ALA A 61 -3.69 2.08 -4.18
N LEU A 62 -2.92 2.04 -3.09
CA LEU A 62 -2.55 0.84 -2.35
C LEU A 62 -3.35 0.77 -1.05
N HIS A 63 -3.96 -0.38 -0.78
CA HIS A 63 -4.71 -0.60 0.46
C HIS A 63 -3.78 -0.90 1.65
N GLY A 64 -4.28 -0.70 2.86
CA GLY A 64 -3.61 -1.10 4.11
C GLY A 64 -3.76 -2.59 4.41
N TYR A 65 -3.16 -3.03 5.52
CA TYR A 65 -3.29 -4.40 6.01
C TYR A 65 -4.77 -4.80 6.17
N THR A 66 -5.10 -6.04 5.83
CA THR A 66 -6.47 -6.61 5.71
C THR A 66 -7.36 -5.97 4.63
N GLY A 67 -6.84 -5.05 3.85
CA GLY A 67 -7.55 -4.51 2.68
C GLY A 67 -7.32 -5.34 1.43
N ASP A 68 -8.15 -5.06 0.44
CA ASP A 68 -8.09 -5.54 -0.93
C ASP A 68 -8.65 -4.45 -1.88
N ALA A 69 -8.72 -4.72 -3.18
CA ALA A 69 -9.31 -3.77 -4.12
C ALA A 69 -10.78 -3.47 -3.80
N ALA A 70 -11.56 -4.44 -3.29
CA ALA A 70 -12.96 -4.25 -2.91
C ALA A 70 -13.10 -3.35 -1.68
N THR A 71 -12.17 -3.42 -0.74
CA THR A 71 -12.13 -2.54 0.44
C THR A 71 -11.97 -1.07 0.03
N LEU A 72 -11.17 -0.80 -1.01
CA LEU A 72 -10.95 0.57 -1.50
C LEU A 72 -12.18 1.15 -2.22
N VAL A 73 -13.06 0.32 -2.78
CA VAL A 73 -14.36 0.74 -3.37
C VAL A 73 -15.50 0.70 -2.37
N SER A 74 -15.30 0.18 -1.16
CA SER A 74 -16.38 0.02 -0.19
C SER A 74 -16.94 1.40 0.22
N SER A 75 -18.27 1.46 0.30
CA SER A 75 -19.01 2.64 0.76
C SER A 75 -19.48 2.43 2.18
N ARG A 76 -19.21 3.39 3.06
CA ARG A 76 -19.72 3.40 4.44
C ARG A 76 -20.50 4.70 4.68
N PRO A 77 -21.52 4.67 5.54
CA PRO A 77 -22.18 5.89 5.95
C PRO A 77 -21.20 6.91 6.51
N TRP A 78 -21.32 8.17 6.06
CA TRP A 78 -20.49 9.32 6.47
C TRP A 78 -19.00 9.24 6.11
N GLU A 79 -18.53 8.17 5.45
CA GLU A 79 -17.18 8.07 4.91
C GLU A 79 -17.20 8.25 3.39
N THR A 80 -16.14 8.84 2.86
CA THR A 80 -15.93 9.03 1.42
C THR A 80 -14.71 8.23 1.01
N ASN A 81 -14.86 7.24 0.13
CA ASN A 81 -13.74 6.45 -0.36
C ASN A 81 -12.89 7.21 -1.39
N VAL A 82 -11.76 6.63 -1.79
CA VAL A 82 -10.78 7.26 -2.69
C VAL A 82 -11.39 7.61 -4.06
N LEU A 83 -12.28 6.78 -4.60
CA LEU A 83 -12.93 7.04 -5.90
C LEU A 83 -13.95 8.17 -5.80
N GLN A 84 -14.73 8.19 -4.72
CA GLN A 84 -15.69 9.27 -4.46
C GLN A 84 -14.98 10.61 -4.20
N TRP A 85 -13.81 10.62 -3.53
CA TRP A 85 -12.99 11.82 -3.41
C TRP A 85 -12.48 12.28 -4.77
N THR A 86 -11.93 11.37 -5.57
CA THR A 86 -11.43 11.68 -6.91
C THR A 86 -12.54 12.29 -7.77
N ASP A 87 -13.69 11.62 -7.87
CA ASP A 87 -14.83 12.07 -8.66
C ASP A 87 -15.32 13.47 -8.25
N ARG A 88 -15.45 13.70 -6.94
CA ARG A 88 -15.83 15.00 -6.40
C ARG A 88 -14.83 16.10 -6.75
N LEU A 89 -13.53 15.84 -6.53
CA LEU A 89 -12.46 16.81 -6.76
C LEU A 89 -12.34 17.18 -8.24
N VAL A 90 -12.51 16.20 -9.14
CA VAL A 90 -12.52 16.46 -10.59
C VAL A 90 -13.74 17.32 -10.98
N ARG A 91 -14.94 17.00 -10.49
CA ARG A 91 -16.16 17.77 -10.76
C ARG A 91 -16.11 19.21 -10.20
N GLU A 92 -15.47 19.39 -9.05
CA GLU A 92 -15.26 20.69 -8.43
C GLU A 92 -14.09 21.47 -9.04
N GLU A 93 -13.46 20.95 -10.10
CA GLU A 93 -12.28 21.54 -10.76
C GLU A 93 -11.09 21.78 -9.79
N ARG A 94 -11.03 21.01 -8.71
CA ARG A 94 -9.95 21.06 -7.70
C ARG A 94 -8.84 20.05 -7.96
N MET A 95 -9.04 19.18 -8.91
CA MET A 95 -8.07 18.17 -9.36
C MET A 95 -8.22 17.99 -10.88
N PRO A 96 -7.12 17.93 -11.63
CA PRO A 96 -7.17 17.58 -13.04
C PRO A 96 -7.78 16.18 -13.23
N PRO A 97 -8.54 15.94 -14.32
CA PRO A 97 -9.04 14.62 -14.65
C PRO A 97 -7.89 13.60 -14.71
N SER A 98 -8.00 12.54 -13.90
CA SER A 98 -6.97 11.50 -13.73
C SER A 98 -7.63 10.13 -13.58
N LEU A 99 -6.94 9.07 -14.00
CA LEU A 99 -7.32 7.71 -13.65
C LEU A 99 -6.90 7.43 -12.20
N VAL A 100 -7.68 6.59 -11.50
CA VAL A 100 -7.25 6.00 -10.22
C VAL A 100 -7.32 4.48 -10.36
N VAL A 101 -6.19 3.84 -10.10
CA VAL A 101 -6.01 2.39 -10.21
C VAL A 101 -5.91 1.80 -8.80
N LEU A 102 -6.84 0.91 -8.44
CA LEU A 102 -6.80 0.24 -7.14
C LEU A 102 -6.05 -1.09 -7.32
N VAL A 103 -4.93 -1.22 -6.61
CA VAL A 103 -4.04 -2.38 -6.69
C VAL A 103 -4.39 -3.37 -5.59
N ASP A 104 -4.64 -4.62 -5.96
CA ASP A 104 -4.90 -5.70 -5.01
C ASP A 104 -3.57 -6.31 -4.54
N GLY A 105 -3.21 -6.08 -3.29
CA GLY A 105 -2.01 -6.62 -2.64
C GLY A 105 -2.34 -7.58 -1.49
N PHE A 106 -3.60 -8.07 -1.40
CA PHE A 106 -4.02 -9.00 -0.36
C PHE A 106 -3.34 -10.36 -0.48
N THR A 107 -3.01 -10.96 0.66
CA THR A 107 -2.53 -12.34 0.79
C THR A 107 -3.33 -13.09 1.84
N ARG A 108 -3.21 -14.40 1.90
CA ARG A 108 -3.78 -15.24 2.95
C ARG A 108 -3.40 -14.77 4.36
N LEU A 109 -2.25 -14.11 4.52
CA LEU A 109 -1.83 -13.53 5.80
C LEU A 109 -2.34 -12.09 6.02
N GLY A 110 -3.11 -11.54 5.10
CA GLY A 110 -3.76 -10.23 5.23
C GLY A 110 -3.08 -9.07 4.48
N GLY A 111 -1.88 -9.27 3.92
CA GLY A 111 -1.19 -8.26 3.13
C GLY A 111 0.20 -8.69 2.69
N SER A 112 0.67 -8.13 1.57
CA SER A 112 1.97 -8.46 0.94
C SER A 112 3.07 -7.47 1.29
N GLN A 113 2.74 -6.35 1.89
CA GLN A 113 3.60 -5.18 2.06
C GLN A 113 4.16 -4.63 0.74
N TYR A 114 3.58 -5.04 -0.39
CA TYR A 114 4.03 -4.61 -1.72
C TYR A 114 5.52 -4.83 -1.98
N VAL A 115 6.10 -5.88 -1.38
CA VAL A 115 7.50 -6.28 -1.58
C VAL A 115 7.58 -7.58 -2.36
N ASP A 116 8.71 -7.81 -3.02
CA ASP A 116 9.01 -9.10 -3.61
C ASP A 116 9.51 -10.06 -2.53
N SER A 117 8.79 -11.15 -2.32
CA SER A 117 9.12 -12.18 -1.34
C SER A 117 9.00 -13.57 -1.94
N ILE A 118 9.98 -14.42 -1.66
CA ILE A 118 9.94 -15.85 -2.06
C ILE A 118 8.76 -16.61 -1.43
N HIS A 119 8.15 -16.03 -0.40
CA HIS A 119 7.05 -16.65 0.34
C HIS A 119 5.67 -16.16 -0.15
N ASN A 120 5.51 -14.85 -0.36
CA ASN A 120 4.23 -14.25 -0.74
C ASN A 120 4.03 -14.17 -2.26
N GLY A 121 5.12 -14.19 -3.03
CA GLY A 121 5.17 -13.78 -4.43
C GLY A 121 5.79 -12.39 -4.59
N ALA A 122 6.06 -12.00 -5.83
CA ALA A 122 6.75 -10.75 -6.15
C ALA A 122 5.76 -9.59 -6.33
N TYR A 123 5.23 -9.04 -5.22
CA TYR A 123 4.17 -8.02 -5.24
C TYR A 123 4.66 -6.62 -5.66
N ALA A 124 5.94 -6.29 -5.44
CA ALA A 124 6.50 -5.07 -6.00
C ALA A 124 6.55 -5.17 -7.54
N THR A 125 7.11 -6.26 -8.06
CA THR A 125 7.15 -6.57 -9.50
C THR A 125 5.75 -6.64 -10.10
N TYR A 126 4.78 -7.30 -9.44
CA TYR A 126 3.39 -7.33 -9.84
C TYR A 126 2.83 -5.91 -10.02
N THR A 127 3.06 -5.03 -9.04
CA THR A 127 2.53 -3.67 -9.07
C THR A 127 3.15 -2.85 -10.20
N VAL A 128 4.50 -2.82 -10.28
CA VAL A 128 5.20 -1.90 -11.19
C VAL A 128 5.32 -2.41 -12.62
N ARG A 129 5.27 -3.72 -12.83
CA ARG A 129 5.37 -4.33 -14.16
C ARG A 129 4.01 -4.76 -14.69
N ASP A 130 3.30 -5.60 -13.92
CA ASP A 130 2.12 -6.26 -14.44
C ASP A 130 0.91 -5.32 -14.41
N VAL A 131 0.64 -4.66 -13.26
CA VAL A 131 -0.51 -3.72 -13.15
C VAL A 131 -0.25 -2.46 -13.97
N VAL A 132 0.91 -1.82 -13.85
CA VAL A 132 1.24 -0.62 -14.65
C VAL A 132 1.20 -0.94 -16.14
N GLY A 133 1.82 -2.04 -16.57
CA GLY A 133 1.81 -2.46 -17.99
C GLY A 133 0.41 -2.76 -18.52
N HIS A 134 -0.43 -3.44 -17.72
CA HIS A 134 -1.81 -3.72 -18.07
C HIS A 134 -2.62 -2.43 -18.24
N VAL A 135 -2.48 -1.49 -17.30
CA VAL A 135 -3.22 -0.22 -17.34
C VAL A 135 -2.79 0.63 -18.55
N ASP A 136 -1.49 0.72 -18.81
CA ASP A 136 -1.00 1.46 -19.97
C ASP A 136 -1.41 0.86 -21.32
N ALA A 137 -1.54 -0.47 -21.39
CA ALA A 137 -1.95 -1.17 -22.60
C ALA A 137 -3.47 -1.05 -22.89
N ASN A 138 -4.30 -0.93 -21.86
CA ASN A 138 -5.76 -1.00 -21.98
C ASN A 138 -6.48 0.33 -21.75
N TYR A 139 -5.78 1.34 -21.19
CA TYR A 139 -6.35 2.64 -20.87
C TYR A 139 -5.51 3.78 -21.46
N ARG A 140 -6.13 4.91 -21.67
CA ARG A 140 -5.46 6.11 -22.23
C ARG A 140 -4.67 6.84 -21.13
N THR A 141 -3.55 6.26 -20.73
CA THR A 141 -2.63 6.85 -19.74
C THR A 141 -1.56 7.70 -20.43
N VAL A 142 -1.01 8.67 -19.69
CA VAL A 142 0.32 9.22 -19.98
C VAL A 142 1.33 8.17 -19.50
N ALA A 143 1.72 7.28 -20.43
CA ALA A 143 2.46 6.03 -20.14
C ALA A 143 3.97 6.28 -19.89
N THR A 144 4.29 7.27 -19.05
CA THR A 144 5.66 7.64 -18.66
C THR A 144 5.77 7.79 -17.15
N GLU A 145 6.98 7.84 -16.60
CA GLU A 145 7.21 8.17 -15.19
C GLU A 145 6.45 9.43 -14.79
N GLY A 146 6.53 10.48 -15.60
CA GLY A 146 5.91 11.78 -15.34
C GLY A 146 4.38 11.74 -15.28
N GLY A 147 3.75 10.73 -15.88
CA GLY A 147 2.30 10.53 -15.85
C GLY A 147 1.78 9.68 -14.69
N ARG A 148 2.64 9.20 -13.77
CA ARG A 148 2.22 8.23 -12.74
C ARG A 148 2.58 8.70 -11.34
N ALA A 149 1.67 8.46 -10.40
CA ALA A 149 1.92 8.59 -8.97
C ALA A 149 1.39 7.37 -8.20
N VAL A 150 1.93 7.11 -7.02
CA VAL A 150 1.48 6.04 -6.13
C VAL A 150 1.11 6.63 -4.77
N LEU A 151 0.02 6.12 -4.17
CA LEU A 151 -0.42 6.55 -2.86
C LEU A 151 -0.99 5.38 -2.07
N GLY A 152 -1.00 5.52 -0.75
CA GLY A 152 -1.62 4.51 0.10
C GLY A 152 -1.63 4.90 1.56
N LYS A 153 -2.31 4.07 2.36
CA LYS A 153 -2.41 4.25 3.81
C LYS A 153 -1.86 3.03 4.53
N SER A 154 -1.20 3.24 5.70
CA SER A 154 -0.68 2.13 6.53
C SER A 154 0.30 1.29 5.72
N SER A 155 0.11 -0.03 5.62
CA SER A 155 0.90 -0.90 4.72
C SER A 155 0.92 -0.41 3.26
N GLY A 156 -0.18 0.22 2.77
CA GLY A 156 -0.19 0.87 1.45
C GLY A 156 0.67 2.12 1.39
N GLY A 157 0.75 2.87 2.49
CA GLY A 157 1.66 4.02 2.63
C GLY A 157 3.13 3.61 2.66
N PHE A 158 3.44 2.51 3.33
CA PHE A 158 4.73 1.84 3.24
C PHE A 158 5.02 1.41 1.79
N GLY A 159 4.07 0.71 1.15
CA GLY A 159 4.19 0.26 -0.23
C GLY A 159 4.48 1.40 -1.20
N ALA A 160 3.80 2.55 -1.04
CA ALA A 160 4.05 3.72 -1.88
C ALA A 160 5.50 4.23 -1.75
N MET A 161 6.05 4.30 -0.53
CA MET A 161 7.45 4.65 -0.29
C MET A 161 8.40 3.58 -0.82
N HIS A 162 8.12 2.30 -0.53
CA HIS A 162 8.96 1.18 -0.96
C HIS A 162 9.10 1.13 -2.49
N LEU A 163 7.99 1.25 -3.22
CA LEU A 163 7.98 1.15 -4.67
C LEU A 163 8.79 2.27 -5.35
N VAL A 164 8.73 3.51 -4.85
CA VAL A 164 9.52 4.61 -5.45
C VAL A 164 11.01 4.50 -5.14
N LEU A 165 11.38 3.89 -4.02
CA LEU A 165 12.77 3.66 -3.64
C LEU A 165 13.38 2.43 -4.33
N GLU A 166 12.59 1.38 -4.57
CA GLU A 166 13.06 0.12 -5.16
C GLU A 166 13.00 0.14 -6.68
N HIS A 167 12.01 0.84 -7.25
CA HIS A 167 11.75 0.91 -8.70
C HIS A 167 11.74 2.35 -9.21
N PRO A 168 12.89 3.06 -9.15
CA PRO A 168 12.98 4.42 -9.65
C PRO A 168 12.66 4.48 -11.16
N GLY A 169 11.96 5.52 -11.59
CA GLY A 169 11.57 5.68 -12.99
C GLY A 169 10.17 5.15 -13.33
N VAL A 170 9.44 4.57 -12.37
CA VAL A 170 8.05 4.15 -12.58
C VAL A 170 7.07 5.25 -12.20
N PHE A 171 7.27 5.88 -11.06
CA PHE A 171 6.40 6.92 -10.50
C PHE A 171 7.16 8.23 -10.29
N ALA A 172 6.55 9.36 -10.67
CA ALA A 172 7.10 10.69 -10.46
C ALA A 172 6.78 11.29 -9.09
N ALA A 173 5.83 10.72 -8.36
CA ALA A 173 5.38 11.23 -7.06
C ALA A 173 4.81 10.11 -6.19
N PHE A 174 4.86 10.32 -4.86
CA PHE A 174 4.14 9.45 -3.93
C PHE A 174 3.42 10.23 -2.82
N ALA A 175 2.38 9.60 -2.25
CA ALA A 175 1.78 10.02 -0.99
C ALA A 175 1.65 8.84 -0.03
N SER A 176 2.16 9.01 1.19
CA SER A 176 2.06 8.04 2.27
C SER A 176 1.25 8.61 3.42
N HIS A 177 0.09 8.01 3.67
CA HIS A 177 -0.80 8.34 4.78
C HIS A 177 -0.57 7.36 5.92
N SER A 178 -0.06 7.81 7.07
CA SER A 178 0.25 6.95 8.20
C SER A 178 0.96 5.66 7.75
N GLY A 179 1.99 5.77 6.88
CA GLY A 179 2.69 4.62 6.31
C GLY A 179 3.59 3.94 7.31
N ASP A 180 3.58 2.59 7.30
CA ASP A 180 4.41 1.79 8.21
C ASP A 180 5.87 2.20 8.04
N SER A 181 6.50 2.59 9.15
CA SER A 181 7.86 3.09 9.16
C SER A 181 8.39 3.16 10.58
N TYR A 182 9.72 3.26 10.70
CA TYR A 182 10.43 3.28 11.97
C TYR A 182 10.07 2.05 12.81
N PHE A 183 10.36 0.86 12.27
CA PHE A 183 9.91 -0.45 12.76
C PHE A 183 10.29 -0.74 14.20
N ARG A 184 11.31 -0.07 14.74
CA ARG A 184 11.67 -0.12 16.16
C ARG A 184 10.53 0.38 17.07
N TYR A 185 9.67 1.26 16.58
CA TYR A 185 8.52 1.79 17.34
C TYR A 185 7.19 1.24 16.80
N ALA A 186 7.10 0.97 15.51
CA ALA A 186 5.86 0.47 14.90
C ALA A 186 5.65 -1.03 15.18
N HIS A 187 6.67 -1.86 14.98
CA HIS A 187 6.53 -3.32 14.97
C HIS A 187 7.15 -4.01 16.18
N PHE A 188 8.35 -3.58 16.61
CA PHE A 188 9.04 -4.20 17.72
C PHE A 188 8.21 -4.30 19.02
N PRO A 189 7.40 -3.30 19.43
CA PRO A 189 6.59 -3.40 20.63
C PRO A 189 5.60 -4.58 20.66
N ALA A 190 5.19 -5.08 19.48
CA ALA A 190 4.26 -6.20 19.36
C ALA A 190 4.91 -7.57 19.59
N PHE A 191 6.24 -7.71 19.50
CA PHE A 191 6.92 -9.00 19.48
C PHE A 191 6.66 -9.84 20.71
N ALA A 192 6.67 -9.26 21.90
CA ALA A 192 6.36 -10.00 23.13
C ALA A 192 4.91 -10.55 23.16
N THR A 193 3.95 -9.81 22.60
CA THR A 193 2.56 -10.26 22.51
C THR A 193 2.44 -11.40 21.50
N VAL A 194 3.08 -11.27 20.35
CA VAL A 194 3.09 -12.29 19.29
C VAL A 194 3.79 -13.57 19.77
N HIS A 195 4.92 -13.46 20.48
CA HIS A 195 5.62 -14.60 21.07
C HIS A 195 4.66 -15.45 21.94
N ARG A 196 3.97 -14.83 22.89
CA ARG A 196 3.03 -15.55 23.78
C ARG A 196 1.85 -16.15 23.02
N ALA A 197 1.35 -15.49 21.99
CA ALA A 197 0.27 -16.00 21.17
C ALA A 197 0.70 -17.24 20.38
N LEU A 198 1.91 -17.24 19.83
CA LEU A 198 2.46 -18.38 19.10
C LEU A 198 2.90 -19.53 20.04
N GLU A 199 3.40 -19.22 21.23
CA GLU A 199 3.71 -20.21 22.26
C GLU A 199 2.48 -21.07 22.62
N ALA A 200 1.29 -20.47 22.67
CA ALA A 200 0.02 -21.19 22.89
C ALA A 200 -0.33 -22.19 21.76
N HIS A 201 0.39 -22.14 20.65
CA HIS A 201 0.30 -23.07 19.51
C HIS A 201 1.62 -23.83 19.28
N ASP A 202 2.48 -23.94 20.30
CA ASP A 202 3.81 -24.60 20.21
C ASP A 202 4.67 -24.07 19.06
N PHE A 203 4.48 -22.80 18.68
CA PHE A 203 5.10 -22.16 17.50
C PHE A 203 4.84 -22.88 16.17
N ASP A 204 3.78 -23.67 16.08
CA ASP A 204 3.25 -24.18 14.81
C ASP A 204 2.46 -23.06 14.10
N LEU A 205 3.12 -22.38 13.18
CA LEU A 205 2.54 -21.24 12.46
C LEU A 205 1.35 -21.67 11.59
N ALA A 206 1.40 -22.89 11.02
CA ALA A 206 0.30 -23.41 10.23
C ALA A 206 -0.94 -23.69 11.09
N ALA A 207 -0.74 -24.27 12.28
CA ALA A 207 -1.81 -24.49 13.25
C ALA A 207 -2.43 -23.17 13.72
N PHE A 208 -1.60 -22.13 14.00
CA PHE A 208 -2.11 -20.81 14.37
C PHE A 208 -2.96 -20.21 13.25
N VAL A 209 -2.47 -20.20 12.00
CA VAL A 209 -3.20 -19.64 10.85
C VAL A 209 -4.50 -20.39 10.61
N ALA A 210 -4.51 -21.73 10.65
CA ALA A 210 -5.72 -22.53 10.51
C ALA A 210 -6.74 -22.23 11.62
N ALA A 211 -6.29 -22.08 12.87
CA ALA A 211 -7.15 -21.70 13.99
C ALA A 211 -7.72 -20.30 13.83
N PHE A 212 -6.91 -19.33 13.34
CA PHE A 212 -7.36 -17.97 13.04
C PHE A 212 -8.43 -17.96 11.94
N GLU A 213 -8.22 -18.68 10.84
CA GLU A 213 -9.15 -18.78 9.72
C GLU A 213 -10.49 -19.40 10.13
N ALA A 214 -10.47 -20.42 10.98
CA ALA A 214 -11.67 -21.13 11.45
C ALA A 214 -12.56 -20.30 12.40
N LYS A 215 -12.05 -19.21 12.98
CA LYS A 215 -12.81 -18.39 13.94
C LYS A 215 -13.78 -17.44 13.25
N HIS A 216 -14.99 -17.34 13.78
CA HIS A 216 -15.96 -16.30 13.37
C HIS A 216 -15.65 -14.91 13.98
N LYS A 217 -15.07 -14.88 15.19
CA LYS A 217 -14.68 -13.64 15.86
C LYS A 217 -13.24 -13.76 16.34
N ARG A 218 -12.43 -12.80 15.97
CA ARG A 218 -11.01 -12.71 16.30
C ARG A 218 -10.77 -11.53 17.25
N ASN A 219 -9.83 -11.67 18.17
CA ASN A 219 -9.43 -10.60 19.06
C ASN A 219 -8.20 -9.84 18.51
N MET A 220 -7.85 -8.72 19.13
CA MET A 220 -6.75 -7.88 18.67
C MET A 220 -5.39 -8.61 18.70
N THR A 221 -5.13 -9.45 19.70
CA THR A 221 -3.88 -10.23 19.77
C THR A 221 -3.74 -11.17 18.58
N GLU A 222 -4.81 -11.82 18.17
CA GLU A 222 -4.82 -12.70 17.00
C GLU A 222 -4.60 -11.91 15.71
N TYR A 223 -5.23 -10.74 15.55
CA TYR A 223 -4.97 -9.85 14.41
C TYR A 223 -3.52 -9.39 14.39
N THR A 224 -2.98 -8.90 15.51
CA THR A 224 -1.58 -8.47 15.60
C THR A 224 -0.61 -9.61 15.30
N THR A 225 -0.92 -10.84 15.76
CA THR A 225 -0.08 -12.00 15.48
C THR A 225 -0.09 -12.35 13.99
N MET A 226 -1.27 -12.36 13.35
CA MET A 226 -1.38 -12.58 11.91
C MET A 226 -0.65 -11.50 11.11
N GLU A 227 -0.76 -10.23 11.50
CA GLU A 227 -0.05 -9.11 10.90
C GLU A 227 1.48 -9.29 10.99
N MET A 228 2.00 -9.67 12.16
CA MET A 228 3.43 -9.93 12.32
C MET A 228 3.90 -11.15 11.51
N LEU A 229 3.04 -12.16 11.30
CA LEU A 229 3.34 -13.25 10.37
C LEU A 229 3.37 -12.78 8.90
N ALA A 230 2.48 -11.89 8.50
CA ALA A 230 2.51 -11.28 7.17
C ALA A 230 3.81 -10.47 6.96
N TYR A 231 4.24 -9.69 7.95
CA TYR A 231 5.50 -8.96 7.90
C TYR A 231 6.71 -9.90 7.91
N THR A 232 6.66 -10.99 8.69
CA THR A 232 7.72 -12.01 8.67
C THR A 232 7.84 -12.65 7.29
N ALA A 233 6.71 -12.97 6.65
CA ALA A 233 6.67 -13.52 5.31
C ALA A 233 7.18 -12.54 4.23
N ALA A 234 6.98 -11.24 4.45
CA ALA A 234 7.49 -10.19 3.57
C ALA A 234 8.99 -9.94 3.77
N TYR A 235 9.46 -9.80 5.01
CA TYR A 235 10.79 -9.28 5.32
C TYR A 235 11.83 -10.34 5.70
N SER A 236 11.41 -11.48 6.21
CA SER A 236 12.32 -12.54 6.66
C SER A 236 11.85 -13.96 6.32
N PRO A 237 11.43 -14.23 5.06
CA PRO A 237 11.19 -15.62 4.65
C PRO A 237 12.49 -16.41 4.73
N ARG A 238 12.40 -17.70 5.11
CA ARG A 238 13.55 -18.61 5.18
C ARG A 238 13.61 -19.55 3.99
N GLY A 239 12.47 -20.05 3.55
CA GLY A 239 12.36 -21.02 2.48
C GLY A 239 11.10 -20.82 1.63
N ALA A 240 10.97 -21.70 0.61
CA ALA A 240 9.87 -21.68 -0.35
C ALA A 240 8.64 -22.50 0.10
N HIS A 241 8.61 -23.00 1.33
CA HIS A 241 7.43 -23.68 1.88
C HIS A 241 6.58 -22.73 2.68
N ALA A 242 5.25 -22.92 2.63
CA ALA A 242 4.32 -22.16 3.45
C ALA A 242 4.75 -22.19 4.93
N PHE A 243 4.83 -21.04 5.55
CA PHE A 243 5.21 -20.85 6.97
C PHE A 243 6.66 -21.20 7.33
N ASP A 244 7.56 -21.37 6.33
CA ASP A 244 9.00 -21.43 6.59
C ASP A 244 9.55 -20.02 6.77
N LEU A 245 9.35 -19.48 7.97
CA LEU A 245 9.57 -18.08 8.33
C LEU A 245 10.58 -17.95 9.47
N ASP A 246 11.45 -16.96 9.37
CA ASP A 246 12.35 -16.55 10.44
C ASP A 246 11.68 -15.49 11.32
N LEU A 247 11.20 -15.91 12.49
CA LEU A 247 10.64 -14.97 13.47
C LEU A 247 11.74 -14.05 14.03
N PRO A 248 11.46 -12.76 14.25
CA PRO A 248 12.43 -11.80 14.75
C PRO A 248 12.76 -11.96 16.27
N PHE A 249 12.34 -13.06 16.85
CA PHE A 249 12.61 -13.43 18.25
C PHE A 249 12.86 -14.94 18.38
N ASP A 250 13.60 -15.31 19.40
CA ASP A 250 13.84 -16.70 19.77
C ASP A 250 12.55 -17.34 20.30
N ARG A 251 12.23 -18.55 19.86
CA ARG A 251 10.99 -19.26 20.23
C ARG A 251 10.94 -19.68 21.70
N LYS A 252 12.07 -19.89 22.35
CA LYS A 252 12.13 -20.36 23.75
C LYS A 252 12.17 -19.22 24.75
N THR A 253 12.95 -18.18 24.43
CA THR A 253 13.22 -17.09 25.37
C THR A 253 12.45 -15.83 25.06
N GLY A 254 11.97 -15.65 23.82
CA GLY A 254 11.41 -14.39 23.34
C GLY A 254 12.47 -13.31 23.08
N GLU A 255 13.76 -13.63 23.22
CA GLU A 255 14.86 -12.70 22.97
C GLU A 255 14.88 -12.24 21.53
N LEU A 256 15.13 -10.94 21.31
CA LEU A 256 15.23 -10.37 19.96
C LEU A 256 16.36 -11.04 19.19
N ARG A 257 16.08 -11.49 17.97
CA ARG A 257 17.06 -11.96 17.01
C ARG A 257 17.52 -10.79 16.15
N ASP A 258 18.62 -10.16 16.55
CA ASP A 258 19.16 -8.97 15.89
C ASP A 258 19.46 -9.21 14.40
N ASP A 259 19.93 -10.42 14.04
CA ASP A 259 20.19 -10.83 12.67
C ASP A 259 18.93 -10.83 11.79
N VAL A 260 17.82 -11.30 12.33
CA VAL A 260 16.52 -11.32 11.64
C VAL A 260 15.90 -9.93 11.61
N PHE A 261 15.94 -9.22 12.73
CA PHE A 261 15.39 -7.88 12.80
C PHE A 261 16.15 -6.89 11.90
N ALA A 262 17.44 -7.08 11.70
CA ALA A 262 18.22 -6.32 10.73
C ALA A 262 17.70 -6.51 9.28
N ARG A 263 17.21 -7.71 8.93
CA ARG A 263 16.54 -7.96 7.63
C ARG A 263 15.25 -7.14 7.50
N TRP A 264 14.47 -7.01 8.56
CA TRP A 264 13.28 -6.15 8.58
C TRP A 264 13.66 -4.68 8.41
N LEU A 265 14.67 -4.20 9.14
CA LEU A 265 15.14 -2.82 9.07
C LEU A 265 15.68 -2.44 7.67
N ALA A 266 16.11 -3.42 6.87
CA ALA A 266 16.50 -3.19 5.48
C ALA A 266 15.31 -2.77 4.59
N PHE A 267 14.08 -3.06 5.00
CA PHE A 267 12.86 -2.59 4.34
C PHE A 267 12.31 -1.29 4.96
N ASP A 268 12.71 -0.94 6.19
CA ASP A 268 12.18 0.22 6.90
C ASP A 268 12.44 1.52 6.14
N PRO A 269 11.42 2.25 5.66
CA PRO A 269 11.62 3.50 4.94
C PRO A 269 12.42 4.52 5.76
N ALA A 270 12.25 4.55 7.08
CA ALA A 270 13.00 5.43 7.94
C ALA A 270 14.51 5.14 7.90
N GLU A 271 14.93 3.87 7.83
CA GLU A 271 16.34 3.51 7.69
C GLU A 271 16.87 3.70 6.25
N ARG A 272 16.04 3.46 5.25
CA ARG A 272 16.43 3.47 3.84
C ARG A 272 16.64 4.84 3.23
N VAL A 273 15.78 5.83 3.55
CA VAL A 273 15.74 7.13 2.86
C VAL A 273 17.08 7.87 2.87
N ALA A 274 17.90 7.69 3.90
CA ALA A 274 19.22 8.34 3.98
C ALA A 274 20.20 7.89 2.87
N GLY A 275 20.01 6.66 2.36
CA GLY A 275 20.83 6.10 1.28
C GLY A 275 20.21 6.22 -0.12
N CYS A 276 19.01 6.81 -0.25
CA CYS A 276 18.23 6.83 -1.49
C CYS A 276 18.08 8.26 -2.06
N GLN A 277 19.14 9.07 -1.99
CA GLN A 277 19.09 10.46 -2.48
C GLN A 277 18.82 10.53 -4.00
N ALA A 278 19.42 9.62 -4.78
CA ALA A 278 19.25 9.61 -6.23
C ALA A 278 17.80 9.31 -6.64
N GLU A 279 17.19 8.29 -6.02
CA GLU A 279 15.81 7.87 -6.25
C GLU A 279 14.83 8.97 -5.83
N LEU A 280 15.03 9.50 -4.63
CA LEU A 280 14.21 10.59 -4.09
C LEU A 280 14.30 11.87 -4.92
N SER A 281 15.48 12.19 -5.48
CA SER A 281 15.67 13.41 -6.30
C SER A 281 14.88 13.38 -7.60
N ARG A 282 14.52 12.21 -8.13
CA ARG A 282 13.69 12.06 -9.33
C ARG A 282 12.23 12.47 -9.09
N LEU A 283 11.77 12.38 -7.85
CA LEU A 283 10.37 12.61 -7.53
C LEU A 283 10.00 14.09 -7.56
N ARG A 284 8.89 14.43 -8.18
CA ARG A 284 8.32 15.77 -8.23
C ARG A 284 7.59 16.13 -6.93
N LEU A 285 7.03 15.12 -6.24
CA LEU A 285 6.39 15.30 -4.94
C LEU A 285 6.67 14.09 -4.04
N ARG A 286 7.09 14.37 -2.81
CA ARG A 286 7.22 13.47 -1.66
C ARG A 286 6.25 13.96 -0.61
N TYR A 287 5.10 13.24 -0.44
CA TYR A 287 4.04 13.62 0.48
C TYR A 287 3.93 12.60 1.60
N LEU A 288 4.00 13.08 2.83
CA LEU A 288 3.81 12.27 4.04
C LEU A 288 2.79 12.94 4.94
N ASP A 289 1.84 12.21 5.47
CA ASP A 289 1.04 12.70 6.58
C ASP A 289 0.71 11.62 7.60
N CYS A 290 0.45 12.03 8.85
CA CYS A 290 0.06 11.13 9.92
C CYS A 290 -0.74 11.86 11.00
N GLY A 291 -1.67 11.15 11.61
CA GLY A 291 -2.36 11.61 12.81
C GLY A 291 -1.40 11.63 14.00
N ARG A 292 -1.45 12.70 14.83
CA ARG A 292 -0.57 12.85 16.02
C ARG A 292 -0.86 11.86 17.14
N ARG A 293 -1.97 11.16 17.08
CA ARG A 293 -2.40 10.12 18.03
C ARG A 293 -2.41 8.74 17.41
N ASP A 294 -1.60 8.54 16.37
CA ASP A 294 -1.47 7.25 15.71
C ASP A 294 -1.02 6.17 16.71
N GLU A 295 -1.85 5.19 16.94
CA GLU A 295 -1.65 4.14 17.94
C GLU A 295 -0.51 3.16 17.60
N TYR A 296 -0.01 3.22 16.34
CA TYR A 296 1.15 2.46 15.88
C TYR A 296 2.45 3.28 15.89
N ASN A 297 2.43 4.53 16.44
CA ASN A 297 3.57 5.46 16.47
C ASN A 297 4.11 5.86 15.08
N LEU A 298 3.28 5.83 14.05
CA LEU A 298 3.70 6.12 12.67
C LEU A 298 3.95 7.62 12.44
N ASP A 299 3.41 8.48 13.31
CA ASP A 299 3.74 9.91 13.35
C ASP A 299 5.22 10.14 13.61
N ILE A 300 5.82 9.35 14.51
CA ILE A 300 7.27 9.41 14.81
C ILE A 300 8.07 8.97 13.59
N GLY A 301 7.65 7.89 12.91
CA GLY A 301 8.25 7.42 11.66
C GLY A 301 8.20 8.47 10.56
N ALA A 302 7.03 9.10 10.35
CA ALA A 302 6.87 10.16 9.37
C ALA A 302 7.78 11.37 9.64
N ARG A 303 7.93 11.80 10.91
CA ARG A 303 8.87 12.86 11.32
C ARG A 303 10.32 12.49 11.01
N VAL A 304 10.71 11.25 11.33
CA VAL A 304 12.08 10.75 11.08
C VAL A 304 12.38 10.76 9.59
N ILE A 305 11.47 10.24 8.76
CA ILE A 305 11.61 10.21 7.30
C ILE A 305 11.70 11.63 6.75
N ALA A 306 10.76 12.51 7.14
CA ALA A 306 10.73 13.89 6.66
C ALA A 306 12.02 14.66 7.01
N ARG A 307 12.54 14.48 8.22
CA ARG A 307 13.83 15.04 8.62
C ARG A 307 14.97 14.51 7.74
N ARG A 308 15.08 13.17 7.60
CA ARG A 308 16.16 12.55 6.81
C ARG A 308 16.11 12.97 5.33
N ILE A 309 14.92 13.12 4.74
CA ILE A 309 14.79 13.67 3.37
C ILE A 309 15.30 15.12 3.29
N ARG A 310 14.96 15.96 4.28
CA ARG A 310 15.46 17.34 4.34
C ARG A 310 16.97 17.41 4.56
N ASP A 311 17.53 16.49 5.35
CA ASP A 311 18.99 16.37 5.56
C ASP A 311 19.75 16.04 4.26
N LEU A 312 19.07 15.41 3.27
CA LEU A 312 19.60 15.21 1.91
C LEU A 312 19.46 16.46 1.01
N GLY A 313 18.95 17.57 1.51
CA GLY A 313 18.69 18.79 0.73
C GLY A 313 17.44 18.70 -0.16
N LEU A 314 16.53 17.77 0.09
CA LEU A 314 15.34 17.57 -0.71
C LEU A 314 14.09 18.08 0.01
N GLU A 315 13.15 18.62 -0.78
CA GLU A 315 11.86 19.04 -0.25
C GLU A 315 10.96 17.84 0.00
N VAL A 316 10.21 17.88 1.12
CA VAL A 316 9.16 16.94 1.46
C VAL A 316 7.99 17.67 2.09
N ARG A 317 6.81 17.44 1.56
CA ARG A 317 5.57 17.91 2.19
C ARG A 317 5.20 16.94 3.29
N HIS A 318 5.32 17.38 4.53
CA HIS A 318 4.97 16.60 5.71
C HIS A 318 3.92 17.34 6.52
N GLU A 319 2.79 16.68 6.77
CA GLU A 319 1.67 17.21 7.52
C GLU A 319 1.30 16.32 8.71
N GLU A 320 1.00 16.94 9.82
CA GLU A 320 0.43 16.27 10.99
C GLU A 320 -0.95 16.85 11.30
N PHE A 321 -1.88 15.99 11.67
CA PHE A 321 -3.23 16.40 11.98
C PHE A 321 -3.70 15.79 13.32
N ASP A 322 -4.73 16.38 13.92
CA ASP A 322 -5.24 15.98 15.23
C ASP A 322 -6.23 14.80 15.09
N ASP A 323 -5.68 13.60 14.81
CA ASP A 323 -6.45 12.35 14.67
C ASP A 323 -5.57 11.14 15.01
N ASP A 324 -6.16 9.93 14.95
CA ASP A 324 -5.53 8.63 15.15
C ASP A 324 -5.19 7.94 13.81
N HIS A 325 -4.96 6.62 13.83
CA HIS A 325 -4.68 5.83 12.62
C HIS A 325 -5.91 5.56 11.77
N ARG A 326 -7.11 5.61 12.35
CA ARG A 326 -8.33 5.09 11.72
C ARG A 326 -9.13 6.18 11.01
N ASN A 327 -9.91 5.77 9.99
CA ASN A 327 -10.87 6.62 9.28
C ASN A 327 -10.31 7.92 8.70
N VAL A 328 -8.99 7.98 8.45
CA VAL A 328 -8.30 9.17 7.90
C VAL A 328 -8.42 9.29 6.38
N GLY A 329 -9.36 8.57 5.74
CA GLY A 329 -9.62 8.64 4.30
C GLY A 329 -9.96 10.04 3.77
N TYR A 330 -10.38 10.97 4.62
CA TYR A 330 -10.58 12.37 4.25
C TYR A 330 -9.27 13.06 3.82
N ARG A 331 -8.11 12.51 4.17
CA ARG A 331 -6.80 13.02 3.76
C ARG A 331 -6.55 12.84 2.26
N TYR A 332 -7.25 11.94 1.60
CA TYR A 332 -7.22 11.83 0.13
C TYR A 332 -7.68 13.13 -0.55
N ALA A 333 -8.56 13.92 0.08
CA ALA A 333 -8.95 15.23 -0.44
C ALA A 333 -7.79 16.24 -0.55
N ILE A 334 -6.66 15.98 0.11
CA ILE A 334 -5.45 16.81 0.09
C ILE A 334 -4.37 16.21 -0.81
N SER A 335 -4.13 14.91 -0.68
CA SER A 335 -3.05 14.25 -1.44
C SER A 335 -3.39 14.04 -2.91
N LEU A 336 -4.63 13.67 -3.26
CA LEU A 336 -5.01 13.43 -4.66
C LEU A 336 -4.78 14.66 -5.56
N PRO A 337 -5.28 15.87 -5.23
CA PRO A 337 -5.00 17.05 -6.05
C PRO A 337 -3.52 17.43 -6.05
N ALA A 338 -2.79 17.24 -4.93
CA ALA A 338 -1.37 17.53 -4.86
C ALA A 338 -0.53 16.60 -5.77
N LEU A 339 -0.88 15.32 -5.81
CA LEU A 339 -0.25 14.35 -6.72
C LEU A 339 -0.57 14.68 -8.17
N ALA A 340 -1.86 14.85 -8.50
CA ALA A 340 -2.28 15.12 -9.87
C ALA A 340 -1.68 16.42 -10.44
N ALA A 341 -1.50 17.46 -9.62
CA ALA A 341 -0.97 18.75 -10.05
C ALA A 341 0.51 18.70 -10.49
N VAL A 342 1.28 17.69 -10.09
CA VAL A 342 2.69 17.55 -10.46
C VAL A 342 2.94 16.56 -11.58
N LEU A 343 1.89 15.87 -12.05
CA LEU A 343 1.99 14.92 -13.14
C LEU A 343 1.83 15.58 -14.51
N ASP A 344 2.32 14.92 -15.55
CA ASP A 344 2.14 15.33 -16.93
C ASP A 344 0.69 15.07 -17.36
N HIS A 345 0.11 16.02 -18.10
CA HIS A 345 -1.22 15.97 -18.67
C HIS A 345 -1.11 16.24 -20.18
N GLU A 346 -1.84 15.47 -20.99
CA GLU A 346 -1.93 15.67 -22.44
C GLU A 346 -3.37 15.89 -22.91
#